data_f3e93d663b4162e06fbc7b924dc95c05
#
_entry.id   f3e93d663b4162e06fbc7b924dc95c05
#
_cell.length_a   1.000
_cell.length_b   1.000
_cell.length_c   1.000
_cell.angle_alpha   90.00
_cell.angle_beta   90.00
_cell.angle_gamma   90.00
#
_symmetry.space_group_name_H-M   'P 1'
#
loop_
_entity.id
_entity.type
_entity.pdbx_description
1 polymer ?
#
loop_
_entity_poly.entity_id
_entity_poly.type
_entity_poly.pdbx_seq_one_letter_code
_entity_poly.pdbx_strand_id
1 'polypeptide(L)'
;EYRQADLPVEQRVVYPAIDPLCPTNKEIPNGTISKYLKKFKVPNDRPLITQVSRFDKWKDPEGVIEVFKLVREKINCRLVLCGSTATDDPEGHQVYERIKRKASKLIKKGDIALITSDSCILVNALQRVSAVIIQKSLREGFALTVTEALWKGKPVVASNIGGIPLQIKDGENGFLVNPNDIEGFADRIIEILKSPNLAKEMGKKGKEMVRKKFLITRLLSDYLDILNYMMR
;
A
#
# COMPACT_ATOMS: atom_id res chain seq x y z
N GLU A 1 12.23 -14.14 -4.66
CA GLU A 1 13.30 -14.93 -4.03
C GLU A 1 14.63 -14.38 -4.50
N TYR A 2 15.32 -13.63 -3.65
CA TYR A 2 16.74 -13.33 -3.87
C TYR A 2 17.48 -14.58 -3.44
N ARG A 3 17.79 -15.48 -4.39
CA ARG A 3 18.77 -16.54 -4.14
C ARG A 3 20.09 -15.84 -3.83
N GLN A 4 20.65 -16.09 -2.65
CA GLN A 4 22.07 -15.85 -2.43
C GLN A 4 22.81 -16.64 -3.50
N ALA A 5 23.35 -15.93 -4.49
CA ALA A 5 24.29 -16.56 -5.41
C ALA A 5 25.50 -16.98 -4.56
N ASP A 6 26.01 -18.21 -4.79
CA ASP A 6 27.29 -18.65 -4.20
C ASP A 6 28.45 -17.85 -4.84
N LEU A 7 28.53 -16.59 -4.48
CA LEU A 7 29.63 -15.72 -4.86
C LEU A 7 30.71 -15.79 -3.76
N PRO A 8 32.00 -15.84 -4.12
CA PRO A 8 33.11 -15.89 -3.16
C PRO A 8 33.35 -14.53 -2.51
N VAL A 9 32.28 -13.74 -2.30
CA VAL A 9 32.31 -12.40 -1.70
C VAL A 9 31.28 -12.31 -0.61
N GLU A 10 31.59 -11.57 0.45
CA GLU A 10 30.62 -11.32 1.51
C GLU A 10 29.42 -10.52 0.98
N GLN A 11 28.23 -11.00 1.27
CA GLN A 11 26.97 -10.38 0.85
C GLN A 11 26.25 -9.83 2.06
N ARG A 12 25.77 -8.58 1.97
CA ARG A 12 24.95 -7.95 3.00
C ARG A 12 23.63 -7.48 2.41
N VAL A 13 22.53 -7.83 3.07
CA VAL A 13 21.20 -7.40 2.66
C VAL A 13 20.88 -6.08 3.32
N VAL A 14 20.64 -5.06 2.51
CA VAL A 14 20.21 -3.73 2.95
C VAL A 14 18.78 -3.51 2.47
N TYR A 15 17.83 -3.37 3.41
CA TYR A 15 16.43 -3.20 3.06
C TYR A 15 16.14 -1.77 2.60
N PRO A 16 15.23 -1.58 1.63
CA PRO A 16 14.72 -0.26 1.27
C PRO A 16 14.16 0.51 2.47
N ALA A 17 14.14 1.82 2.35
CA ALA A 17 13.67 2.71 3.41
C ALA A 17 12.88 3.88 2.82
N ILE A 18 12.10 4.56 3.65
CA ILE A 18 11.36 5.77 3.31
C ILE A 18 11.98 6.99 4.01
N ASP A 19 11.88 8.14 3.34
CA ASP A 19 12.12 9.43 3.97
C ASP A 19 10.82 9.94 4.62
N PRO A 20 10.76 10.09 5.95
CA PRO A 20 9.57 10.56 6.65
C PRO A 20 9.24 12.03 6.37
N LEU A 21 10.16 12.82 5.82
CA LEU A 21 10.02 14.24 5.54
C LEU A 21 9.64 14.55 4.10
N CYS A 22 9.69 13.56 3.21
CA CYS A 22 9.32 13.75 1.81
C CYS A 22 7.80 14.03 1.65
N PRO A 23 7.37 14.63 0.54
CA PRO A 23 5.95 14.97 0.31
C PRO A 23 4.98 13.81 0.48
N THR A 24 5.40 12.58 0.15
CA THR A 24 4.57 11.38 0.31
C THR A 24 4.34 11.01 1.77
N ASN A 25 5.29 11.31 2.68
CA ASN A 25 5.29 10.76 4.04
C ASN A 25 5.14 11.78 5.16
N LYS A 26 5.54 13.05 4.94
CA LYS A 26 5.45 14.10 5.96
C LYS A 26 4.02 14.33 6.44
N GLU A 27 3.89 14.82 7.66
CA GLU A 27 2.60 15.29 8.16
C GLU A 27 2.05 16.42 7.29
N ILE A 28 0.76 16.34 6.97
CA ILE A 28 0.06 17.35 6.18
C ILE A 28 -1.21 17.81 6.92
N PRO A 29 -1.55 19.12 6.88
CA PRO A 29 -2.75 19.65 7.52
C PRO A 29 -4.04 19.05 6.95
N ASN A 30 -5.07 18.93 7.78
CA ASN A 30 -6.39 18.44 7.37
C ASN A 30 -6.99 19.26 6.20
N GLY A 31 -6.74 20.57 6.16
CA GLY A 31 -7.14 21.42 5.03
C GLY A 31 -6.50 21.01 3.71
N THR A 32 -5.23 20.59 3.74
CA THR A 32 -4.54 20.06 2.56
C THR A 32 -5.15 18.74 2.13
N ILE A 33 -5.43 17.83 3.07
CA ILE A 33 -6.10 16.56 2.79
C ILE A 33 -7.44 16.82 2.10
N SER A 34 -8.31 17.63 2.70
CA SER A 34 -9.64 17.95 2.16
C SER A 34 -9.56 18.60 0.78
N LYS A 35 -8.58 19.49 0.54
CA LYS A 35 -8.33 20.11 -0.77
C LYS A 35 -8.03 19.06 -1.85
N TYR A 36 -7.16 18.10 -1.54
CA TYR A 36 -6.78 17.07 -2.51
C TYR A 36 -7.90 16.06 -2.75
N LEU A 37 -8.61 15.62 -1.72
CA LEU A 37 -9.78 14.76 -1.89
C LEU A 37 -10.85 15.43 -2.77
N LYS A 38 -11.13 16.71 -2.55
CA LYS A 38 -12.08 17.50 -3.37
C LYS A 38 -11.59 17.62 -4.82
N LYS A 39 -10.30 17.98 -5.02
CA LYS A 39 -9.70 18.11 -6.36
C LYS A 39 -9.84 16.84 -7.17
N PHE A 40 -9.63 15.68 -6.55
CA PHE A 40 -9.69 14.37 -7.21
C PHE A 40 -11.05 13.67 -7.07
N LYS A 41 -12.07 14.39 -6.58
CA LYS A 41 -13.45 13.90 -6.45
C LYS A 41 -13.56 12.59 -5.66
N VAL A 42 -12.83 12.48 -4.55
CA VAL A 42 -12.88 11.35 -3.62
C VAL A 42 -13.72 11.77 -2.41
N PRO A 43 -15.01 11.38 -2.32
CA PRO A 43 -15.80 11.65 -1.13
C PRO A 43 -15.29 10.80 0.04
N ASN A 44 -15.25 11.40 1.24
CA ASN A 44 -14.83 10.76 2.48
C ASN A 44 -16.00 10.65 3.46
N ASP A 45 -17.15 10.20 2.93
CA ASP A 45 -18.44 10.04 3.64
C ASP A 45 -18.63 8.63 4.23
N ARG A 46 -17.72 7.71 3.91
CA ARG A 46 -17.72 6.31 4.35
C ARG A 46 -16.29 5.76 4.34
N PRO A 47 -16.01 4.63 5.06
CA PRO A 47 -14.67 4.05 5.12
C PRO A 47 -14.07 3.84 3.74
N LEU A 48 -12.80 4.25 3.56
CA LEU A 48 -12.06 4.07 2.32
C LEU A 48 -11.15 2.85 2.45
N ILE A 49 -11.22 1.97 1.44
CA ILE A 49 -10.23 0.92 1.16
C ILE A 49 -9.37 1.45 0.02
N THR A 50 -8.05 1.53 0.18
CA THR A 50 -7.21 2.16 -0.84
C THR A 50 -6.07 1.24 -1.26
N GLN A 51 -5.87 1.09 -2.57
CA GLN A 51 -4.62 0.60 -3.15
C GLN A 51 -3.92 1.73 -3.89
N VAL A 52 -2.65 1.94 -3.55
CA VAL A 52 -1.75 2.84 -4.27
C VAL A 52 -0.72 1.98 -4.99
N SER A 53 -0.77 1.94 -6.31
CA SER A 53 0.16 1.14 -7.12
C SER A 53 0.11 1.57 -8.58
N ARG A 54 1.13 1.23 -9.36
CA ARG A 54 1.02 1.30 -10.82
C ARG A 54 -0.14 0.42 -11.30
N PHE A 55 -0.76 0.80 -12.41
CA PHE A 55 -1.77 -0.04 -13.06
C PHE A 55 -1.07 -1.08 -13.95
N ASP A 56 -0.57 -2.13 -13.33
CA ASP A 56 0.01 -3.28 -14.02
C ASP A 56 -0.60 -4.61 -13.51
N LYS A 57 -0.41 -5.68 -14.26
CA LYS A 57 -0.98 -7.00 -13.92
C LYS A 57 -0.45 -7.56 -12.60
N TRP A 58 0.78 -7.19 -12.21
CA TRP A 58 1.41 -7.71 -11.00
C TRP A 58 0.83 -7.10 -9.72
N LYS A 59 0.18 -5.95 -9.82
CA LYS A 59 -0.54 -5.28 -8.71
C LYS A 59 -2.00 -5.71 -8.62
N ASP A 60 -2.45 -6.58 -9.52
CA ASP A 60 -3.76 -7.22 -9.55
C ASP A 60 -4.95 -6.32 -9.18
N PRO A 61 -5.10 -5.16 -9.82
CA PRO A 61 -6.20 -4.26 -9.49
C PRO A 61 -7.58 -4.87 -9.82
N GLU A 62 -7.64 -5.85 -10.72
CA GLU A 62 -8.87 -6.59 -11.00
C GLU A 62 -9.27 -7.50 -9.84
N GLY A 63 -8.32 -8.19 -9.23
CA GLY A 63 -8.55 -8.98 -8.02
C GLY A 63 -8.95 -8.09 -6.84
N VAL A 64 -8.38 -6.88 -6.73
CA VAL A 64 -8.81 -5.90 -5.71
C VAL A 64 -10.28 -5.51 -5.87
N ILE A 65 -10.77 -5.38 -7.11
CA ILE A 65 -12.19 -5.11 -7.37
C ILE A 65 -13.06 -6.30 -6.92
N GLU A 66 -12.63 -7.54 -7.14
CA GLU A 66 -13.38 -8.72 -6.67
C GLU A 66 -13.40 -8.78 -5.13
N VAL A 67 -12.27 -8.56 -4.46
CA VAL A 67 -12.23 -8.41 -3.00
C VAL A 67 -13.20 -7.32 -2.53
N PHE A 68 -13.17 -6.16 -3.16
CA PHE A 68 -14.05 -5.04 -2.81
C PHE A 68 -15.53 -5.38 -2.94
N LYS A 69 -15.94 -6.13 -3.96
CA LYS A 69 -17.34 -6.57 -4.14
C LYS A 69 -17.82 -7.36 -2.92
N LEU A 70 -17.02 -8.34 -2.45
CA LEU A 70 -17.34 -9.14 -1.27
C LEU A 70 -17.43 -8.28 0.00
N VAL A 71 -16.50 -7.35 0.18
CA VAL A 71 -16.54 -6.43 1.33
C VAL A 71 -17.78 -5.53 1.26
N ARG A 72 -18.10 -5.01 0.05
CA ARG A 72 -19.21 -4.06 -0.16
C ARG A 72 -20.58 -4.67 0.11
N GLU A 73 -20.74 -5.97 -0.05
CA GLU A 73 -21.96 -6.70 0.33
C GLU A 73 -22.22 -6.65 1.84
N LYS A 74 -21.14 -6.61 2.66
CA LYS A 74 -21.23 -6.66 4.12
C LYS A 74 -21.07 -5.29 4.79
N ILE A 75 -20.38 -4.35 4.15
CA ILE A 75 -20.03 -3.04 4.73
C ILE A 75 -20.18 -1.94 3.69
N ASN A 76 -20.85 -0.84 4.08
CA ASN A 76 -20.93 0.35 3.23
C ASN A 76 -19.59 1.10 3.23
N CYS A 77 -18.73 0.81 2.25
CA CYS A 77 -17.39 1.39 2.09
C CYS A 77 -17.16 1.83 0.64
N ARG A 78 -16.02 2.45 0.38
CA ARG A 78 -15.58 2.88 -0.97
C ARG A 78 -14.20 2.34 -1.25
N LEU A 79 -13.96 1.90 -2.49
CA LEU A 79 -12.62 1.57 -2.99
C LEU A 79 -12.00 2.78 -3.69
N VAL A 80 -10.73 3.03 -3.41
CA VAL A 80 -9.89 3.98 -4.15
C VAL A 80 -8.74 3.22 -4.77
N LEU A 81 -8.67 3.21 -6.09
CA LEU A 81 -7.51 2.74 -6.85
C LEU A 81 -6.77 3.97 -7.38
N CYS A 82 -5.59 4.22 -6.87
CA CYS A 82 -4.78 5.36 -7.24
C CYS A 82 -3.40 4.91 -7.72
N GLY A 83 -3.01 5.38 -8.89
CA GLY A 83 -1.69 5.07 -9.43
C GLY A 83 -1.33 5.87 -10.65
N SER A 84 -0.11 5.68 -11.14
CA SER A 84 0.34 6.19 -12.43
C SER A 84 0.22 5.12 -13.51
N THR A 85 -0.01 5.58 -14.72
CA THR A 85 0.30 4.84 -15.93
C THR A 85 1.65 5.37 -16.40
N ALA A 86 2.68 4.53 -16.45
CA ALA A 86 3.92 4.94 -17.06
C ALA A 86 3.63 5.32 -18.52
N THR A 87 4.11 6.50 -18.97
CA THR A 87 3.84 7.04 -20.30
C THR A 87 4.42 6.17 -21.42
N ASP A 88 5.36 5.32 -21.09
CA ASP A 88 6.08 4.40 -21.96
C ASP A 88 5.67 2.93 -21.78
N ASP A 89 4.66 2.64 -20.94
CA ASP A 89 4.15 1.30 -20.68
C ASP A 89 2.78 1.05 -21.33
N PRO A 90 2.73 0.47 -22.54
CA PRO A 90 1.47 0.15 -23.21
C PRO A 90 0.60 -0.85 -22.41
N GLU A 91 1.23 -1.72 -21.61
CA GLU A 91 0.52 -2.69 -20.77
C GLU A 91 -0.27 -1.97 -19.67
N GLY A 92 0.31 -0.94 -19.04
CA GLY A 92 -0.34 -0.17 -17.98
C GLY A 92 -1.62 0.51 -18.46
N HIS A 93 -1.60 1.06 -19.69
CA HIS A 93 -2.79 1.67 -20.28
C HIS A 93 -3.90 0.63 -20.55
N GLN A 94 -3.55 -0.54 -21.10
CA GLN A 94 -4.50 -1.63 -21.33
C GLN A 94 -5.14 -2.14 -20.04
N VAL A 95 -4.34 -2.31 -18.99
CA VAL A 95 -4.82 -2.71 -17.65
C VAL A 95 -5.79 -1.66 -17.11
N TYR A 96 -5.46 -0.38 -17.19
CA TYR A 96 -6.32 0.72 -16.75
C TYR A 96 -7.68 0.73 -17.46
N GLU A 97 -7.71 0.65 -18.79
CA GLU A 97 -8.96 0.62 -19.55
C GLU A 97 -9.80 -0.65 -19.29
N ARG A 98 -9.15 -1.79 -19.01
CA ARG A 98 -9.82 -3.02 -18.62
C ARG A 98 -10.50 -2.88 -17.25
N ILE A 99 -9.80 -2.30 -16.28
CA ILE A 99 -10.33 -1.99 -14.93
C ILE A 99 -11.53 -1.04 -15.05
N LYS A 100 -11.38 0.04 -15.80
CA LYS A 100 -12.42 1.05 -16.00
C LYS A 100 -13.69 0.45 -16.59
N ARG A 101 -13.57 -0.46 -17.57
CA ARG A 101 -14.70 -1.20 -18.14
C ARG A 101 -15.34 -2.15 -17.12
N LYS A 102 -14.52 -2.96 -16.43
CA LYS A 102 -14.97 -3.93 -15.43
C LYS A 102 -15.68 -3.27 -14.25
N ALA A 103 -15.18 -2.13 -13.78
CA ALA A 103 -15.71 -1.39 -12.65
C ALA A 103 -16.73 -0.31 -13.03
N SER A 104 -17.13 -0.18 -14.31
CA SER A 104 -17.91 0.96 -14.82
C SER A 104 -19.20 1.23 -14.03
N LYS A 105 -19.95 0.19 -13.66
CA LYS A 105 -21.17 0.32 -12.86
C LYS A 105 -20.89 0.84 -11.44
N LEU A 106 -19.81 0.35 -10.80
CA LEU A 106 -19.40 0.75 -9.45
C LEU A 106 -18.80 2.17 -9.43
N ILE A 107 -18.08 2.55 -10.48
CA ILE A 107 -17.56 3.93 -10.68
C ILE A 107 -18.73 4.89 -10.84
N LYS A 108 -19.73 4.58 -11.69
CA LYS A 108 -20.94 5.41 -11.87
C LYS A 108 -21.75 5.59 -10.58
N LYS A 109 -21.81 4.56 -9.73
CA LYS A 109 -22.45 4.62 -8.41
C LYS A 109 -21.60 5.36 -7.35
N GLY A 110 -20.35 5.74 -7.66
CA GLY A 110 -19.44 6.33 -6.71
C GLY A 110 -18.90 5.35 -5.66
N ASP A 111 -19.01 4.05 -5.91
CA ASP A 111 -18.46 3.01 -5.02
C ASP A 111 -16.97 2.80 -5.23
N ILE A 112 -16.47 3.08 -6.44
CA ILE A 112 -15.05 3.03 -6.78
C ILE A 112 -14.61 4.39 -7.33
N ALA A 113 -13.52 4.93 -6.77
CA ALA A 113 -12.76 6.02 -7.35
C ALA A 113 -11.51 5.47 -8.04
N LEU A 114 -11.42 5.66 -9.35
CA LEU A 114 -10.26 5.26 -10.17
C LEU A 114 -9.49 6.51 -10.57
N ILE A 115 -8.24 6.65 -10.11
CA ILE A 115 -7.46 7.88 -10.21
C ILE A 115 -6.10 7.58 -10.83
N THR A 116 -5.77 8.31 -11.89
CA THR A 116 -4.41 8.36 -12.44
C THR A 116 -3.73 9.65 -11.99
N SER A 117 -2.64 9.53 -11.24
CA SER A 117 -1.91 10.70 -10.75
C SER A 117 -0.53 10.32 -10.20
N ASP A 118 0.46 11.19 -10.45
CA ASP A 118 1.82 11.10 -9.86
C ASP A 118 1.98 12.01 -8.63
N SER A 119 0.89 12.55 -8.10
CA SER A 119 0.91 13.48 -6.98
C SER A 119 1.23 12.78 -5.66
N CYS A 120 2.45 12.97 -5.16
CA CYS A 120 2.90 12.51 -3.84
C CYS A 120 1.98 13.00 -2.71
N ILE A 121 1.48 14.24 -2.78
CA ILE A 121 0.56 14.80 -1.78
C ILE A 121 -0.80 14.11 -1.82
N LEU A 122 -1.30 13.73 -3.01
CA LEU A 122 -2.53 12.95 -3.13
C LEU A 122 -2.37 11.58 -2.48
N VAL A 123 -1.27 10.87 -2.78
CA VAL A 123 -0.97 9.57 -2.17
C VAL A 123 -0.92 9.68 -0.66
N ASN A 124 -0.22 10.71 -0.14
CA ASN A 124 -0.15 10.99 1.29
C ASN A 124 -1.55 11.21 1.89
N ALA A 125 -2.37 12.05 1.26
CA ALA A 125 -3.73 12.33 1.71
C ALA A 125 -4.61 11.08 1.70
N LEU A 126 -4.60 10.30 0.62
CA LEU A 126 -5.38 9.07 0.49
C LEU A 126 -4.99 8.04 1.55
N GLN A 127 -3.70 7.79 1.74
CA GLN A 127 -3.25 6.85 2.77
C GLN A 127 -3.67 7.31 4.18
N ARG A 128 -3.64 8.63 4.47
CA ARG A 128 -4.03 9.15 5.79
C ARG A 128 -5.51 9.03 6.09
N VAL A 129 -6.38 9.17 5.11
CA VAL A 129 -7.84 9.09 5.32
C VAL A 129 -8.39 7.67 5.21
N SER A 130 -7.64 6.75 4.64
CA SER A 130 -8.07 5.37 4.45
C SER A 130 -8.30 4.67 5.78
N ALA A 131 -9.36 3.89 5.85
CA ALA A 131 -9.63 3.00 6.97
C ALA A 131 -8.72 1.78 6.93
N VAL A 132 -8.40 1.28 5.71
CA VAL A 132 -7.48 0.18 5.48
C VAL A 132 -6.78 0.36 4.13
N ILE A 133 -5.52 -0.03 4.07
CA ILE A 133 -4.75 -0.10 2.82
C ILE A 133 -4.70 -1.56 2.38
N ILE A 134 -5.01 -1.80 1.12
CA ILE A 134 -4.84 -3.11 0.49
C ILE A 134 -3.64 -3.08 -0.46
N GLN A 135 -2.80 -4.12 -0.42
CA GLN A 135 -1.70 -4.33 -1.37
C GLN A 135 -1.77 -5.76 -1.89
N LYS A 136 -2.69 -5.98 -2.83
CA LYS A 136 -2.92 -7.30 -3.42
C LYS A 136 -2.06 -7.45 -4.67
N SER A 137 -0.81 -7.81 -4.47
CA SER A 137 0.14 -8.04 -5.56
C SER A 137 0.30 -9.53 -5.86
N LEU A 138 0.47 -9.90 -7.13
CA LEU A 138 0.86 -11.24 -7.58
C LEU A 138 2.38 -11.39 -7.63
N ARG A 139 3.08 -10.28 -7.81
CA ARG A 139 4.55 -10.17 -7.70
C ARG A 139 4.92 -8.85 -7.06
N GLU A 140 5.90 -8.90 -6.18
CA GLU A 140 6.37 -7.72 -5.45
C GLU A 140 7.83 -7.86 -5.07
N GLY A 141 8.61 -6.78 -5.23
CA GLY A 141 9.96 -6.71 -4.67
C GLY A 141 9.89 -6.41 -3.18
N PHE A 142 9.56 -5.18 -2.82
CA PHE A 142 9.51 -4.73 -1.43
C PHE A 142 8.18 -4.09 -1.04
N ALA A 143 7.53 -3.33 -1.92
CA ALA A 143 6.31 -2.55 -1.69
C ALA A 143 6.50 -1.37 -0.73
N LEU A 144 7.21 -0.32 -1.17
CA LEU A 144 7.36 0.91 -0.37
C LEU A 144 6.00 1.54 0.02
N THR A 145 4.97 1.36 -0.79
CA THR A 145 3.60 1.80 -0.48
C THR A 145 3.04 1.16 0.81
N VAL A 146 3.44 -0.07 1.13
CA VAL A 146 3.14 -0.72 2.42
C VAL A 146 3.88 -0.02 3.55
N THR A 147 5.19 0.22 3.39
CA THR A 147 6.00 0.96 4.38
C THR A 147 5.39 2.35 4.67
N GLU A 148 5.00 3.07 3.62
CA GLU A 148 4.38 4.40 3.70
C GLU A 148 3.05 4.38 4.44
N ALA A 149 2.21 3.38 4.18
CA ALA A 149 0.93 3.20 4.86
C ALA A 149 1.12 2.90 6.35
N LEU A 150 2.01 1.97 6.68
CA LEU A 150 2.37 1.63 8.05
C LEU A 150 2.96 2.84 8.80
N TRP A 151 3.82 3.65 8.14
CA TRP A 151 4.34 4.89 8.71
C TRP A 151 3.26 5.88 9.10
N LYS A 152 2.17 5.93 8.34
CA LYS A 152 0.99 6.75 8.63
C LYS A 152 0.05 6.14 9.67
N GLY A 153 0.45 5.00 10.25
CA GLY A 153 -0.35 4.31 11.25
C GLY A 153 -1.63 3.67 10.69
N LYS A 154 -1.58 3.23 9.43
CA LYS A 154 -2.73 2.58 8.80
C LYS A 154 -2.59 1.06 8.83
N PRO A 155 -3.67 0.33 9.15
CA PRO A 155 -3.68 -1.12 9.00
C PRO A 155 -3.57 -1.50 7.53
N VAL A 156 -2.82 -2.56 7.24
CA VAL A 156 -2.57 -3.03 5.90
C VAL A 156 -3.00 -4.49 5.77
N VAL A 157 -3.72 -4.82 4.70
CA VAL A 157 -3.96 -6.19 4.27
C VAL A 157 -3.20 -6.40 2.96
N ALA A 158 -2.22 -7.29 2.96
CA ALA A 158 -1.32 -7.43 1.82
C ALA A 158 -1.05 -8.90 1.45
N SER A 159 -0.60 -9.10 0.21
CA SER A 159 -0.15 -10.42 -0.26
C SER A 159 1.08 -10.90 0.50
N ASN A 160 1.08 -12.17 0.88
CA ASN A 160 2.23 -12.82 1.52
C ASN A 160 3.29 -13.21 0.47
N ILE A 161 3.94 -12.20 -0.14
CA ILE A 161 4.94 -12.39 -1.20
C ILE A 161 6.07 -11.37 -1.12
N GLY A 162 7.20 -11.69 -1.74
CA GLY A 162 8.35 -10.81 -1.89
C GLY A 162 8.83 -10.26 -0.55
N GLY A 163 9.08 -8.94 -0.50
CA GLY A 163 9.52 -8.23 0.71
C GLY A 163 8.40 -7.75 1.63
N ILE A 164 7.13 -8.03 1.32
CA ILE A 164 6.00 -7.61 2.18
C ILE A 164 6.05 -8.27 3.57
N PRO A 165 6.35 -9.58 3.72
CA PRO A 165 6.47 -10.23 5.03
C PRO A 165 7.59 -9.68 5.93
N LEU A 166 8.55 -8.94 5.38
CA LEU A 166 9.57 -8.25 6.18
C LEU A 166 8.98 -7.04 6.93
N GLN A 167 7.86 -6.50 6.44
CA GLN A 167 7.22 -5.28 6.92
C GLN A 167 5.98 -5.57 7.77
N ILE A 168 5.32 -6.70 7.52
CA ILE A 168 4.09 -7.08 8.20
C ILE A 168 4.33 -8.37 8.99
N LYS A 169 4.01 -8.31 10.29
CA LYS A 169 3.86 -9.48 11.14
C LYS A 169 2.37 -9.77 11.23
N ASP A 170 1.97 -10.90 10.65
CA ASP A 170 0.56 -11.27 10.48
C ASP A 170 -0.22 -11.23 11.80
N GLY A 171 -1.40 -10.60 11.78
CA GLY A 171 -2.26 -10.38 12.93
C GLY A 171 -1.78 -9.33 13.94
N GLU A 172 -0.53 -8.79 13.82
CA GLU A 172 -0.01 -7.80 14.77
C GLU A 172 -0.04 -6.36 14.25
N ASN A 173 0.51 -6.11 13.07
CA ASN A 173 0.58 -4.78 12.47
C ASN A 173 -0.03 -4.71 11.07
N GLY A 174 -0.72 -5.76 10.66
CA GLY A 174 -1.40 -5.94 9.40
C GLY A 174 -1.76 -7.40 9.21
N PHE A 175 -2.32 -7.74 8.05
CA PHE A 175 -2.61 -9.11 7.66
C PHE A 175 -1.87 -9.50 6.38
N LEU A 176 -1.36 -10.73 6.36
CA LEU A 176 -0.76 -11.37 5.19
C LEU A 176 -1.70 -12.44 4.65
N VAL A 177 -2.02 -12.35 3.37
CA VAL A 177 -2.97 -13.24 2.71
C VAL A 177 -2.33 -13.85 1.46
N ASN A 178 -2.70 -15.07 1.12
CA ASN A 178 -2.27 -15.65 -0.15
C ASN A 178 -2.74 -14.76 -1.31
N PRO A 179 -1.90 -14.42 -2.30
CA PRO A 179 -2.26 -13.53 -3.42
C PRO A 179 -3.54 -13.94 -4.16
N ASN A 180 -3.83 -15.24 -4.22
CA ASN A 180 -4.98 -15.78 -4.95
C ASN A 180 -6.24 -15.95 -4.07
N ASP A 181 -6.16 -15.69 -2.78
CA ASP A 181 -7.26 -15.86 -1.83
C ASP A 181 -8.08 -14.56 -1.72
N ILE A 182 -9.04 -14.42 -2.63
CA ILE A 182 -9.95 -13.25 -2.69
C ILE A 182 -10.81 -13.15 -1.42
N GLU A 183 -11.32 -14.29 -0.93
CA GLU A 183 -12.18 -14.35 0.26
C GLU A 183 -11.39 -14.00 1.52
N GLY A 184 -10.19 -14.54 1.67
CA GLY A 184 -9.30 -14.21 2.78
C GLY A 184 -8.96 -12.72 2.85
N PHE A 185 -8.70 -12.07 1.70
CA PHE A 185 -8.53 -10.60 1.67
C PHE A 185 -9.80 -9.88 2.14
N ALA A 186 -10.96 -10.29 1.65
CA ALA A 186 -12.23 -9.65 2.01
C ALA A 186 -12.51 -9.81 3.51
N ASP A 187 -12.31 -10.99 4.09
CA ASP A 187 -12.57 -11.26 5.49
C ASP A 187 -11.66 -10.44 6.41
N ARG A 188 -10.35 -10.32 6.09
CA ARG A 188 -9.42 -9.49 6.87
C ARG A 188 -9.74 -8.00 6.79
N ILE A 189 -10.18 -7.51 5.63
CA ILE A 189 -10.65 -6.13 5.48
C ILE A 189 -11.91 -5.89 6.31
N ILE A 190 -12.88 -6.81 6.26
CA ILE A 190 -14.11 -6.74 7.05
C ILE A 190 -13.81 -6.74 8.54
N GLU A 191 -12.90 -7.59 9.00
CA GLU A 191 -12.44 -7.65 10.40
C GLU A 191 -11.91 -6.29 10.88
N ILE A 192 -11.02 -5.67 10.10
CA ILE A 192 -10.47 -4.34 10.39
C ILE A 192 -11.59 -3.28 10.42
N LEU A 193 -12.46 -3.26 9.41
CA LEU A 193 -13.53 -2.25 9.31
C LEU A 193 -14.59 -2.38 10.41
N LYS A 194 -14.80 -3.57 10.95
CA LYS A 194 -15.70 -3.82 12.10
C LYS A 194 -15.07 -3.53 13.45
N SER A 195 -13.75 -3.44 13.54
CA SER A 195 -13.03 -3.27 14.79
C SER A 195 -12.09 -2.05 14.77
N PRO A 196 -12.58 -0.83 15.09
CA PRO A 196 -11.74 0.37 15.14
C PRO A 196 -10.56 0.26 16.11
N ASN A 197 -10.71 -0.49 17.21
CA ASN A 197 -9.64 -0.73 18.17
C ASN A 197 -8.52 -1.59 17.56
N LEU A 198 -8.86 -2.66 16.85
CA LEU A 198 -7.90 -3.49 16.13
C LEU A 198 -7.15 -2.65 15.08
N ALA A 199 -7.89 -1.87 14.28
CA ALA A 199 -7.30 -0.98 13.27
C ALA A 199 -6.29 0.00 13.88
N LYS A 200 -6.63 0.60 15.02
CA LYS A 200 -5.76 1.55 15.74
C LYS A 200 -4.50 0.88 16.29
N GLU A 201 -4.64 -0.29 16.92
CA GLU A 201 -3.51 -1.04 17.48
C GLU A 201 -2.57 -1.54 16.37
N MET A 202 -3.11 -2.10 15.29
CA MET A 202 -2.32 -2.50 14.12
C MET A 202 -1.55 -1.32 13.53
N GLY A 203 -2.23 -0.19 13.34
CA GLY A 203 -1.60 1.02 12.82
C GLY A 203 -0.46 1.53 13.71
N LYS A 204 -0.65 1.53 15.05
CA LYS A 204 0.39 1.91 16.02
C LYS A 204 1.62 1.00 15.93
N LYS A 205 1.41 -0.32 15.93
CA LYS A 205 2.49 -1.32 15.81
C LYS A 205 3.20 -1.22 14.45
N GLY A 206 2.44 -0.97 13.36
CA GLY A 206 2.99 -0.75 12.05
C GLY A 206 3.92 0.47 11.98
N LYS A 207 3.47 1.59 12.50
CA LYS A 207 4.29 2.82 12.58
C LYS A 207 5.58 2.59 13.38
N GLU A 208 5.49 1.88 14.49
CA GLU A 208 6.65 1.56 15.31
C GLU A 208 7.64 0.61 14.59
N MET A 209 7.13 -0.36 13.83
CA MET A 209 7.96 -1.23 12.99
C MET A 209 8.74 -0.42 11.96
N VAL A 210 8.06 0.48 11.24
CA VAL A 210 8.70 1.34 10.23
C VAL A 210 9.73 2.26 10.88
N ARG A 211 9.40 2.88 12.03
CA ARG A 211 10.31 3.75 12.77
C ARG A 211 11.63 3.05 13.11
N LYS A 212 11.56 1.77 13.49
CA LYS A 212 12.74 0.98 13.89
C LYS A 212 13.55 0.46 12.70
N LYS A 213 12.89 0.08 11.58
CA LYS A 213 13.54 -0.74 10.56
C LYS A 213 13.61 -0.11 9.16
N PHE A 214 12.75 0.85 8.84
CA PHE A 214 12.56 1.25 7.44
C PHE A 214 12.62 2.76 7.20
N LEU A 215 13.27 3.53 8.09
CA LEU A 215 13.58 4.94 7.84
C LEU A 215 14.96 5.11 7.18
N ILE A 216 15.10 6.18 6.42
CA ILE A 216 16.33 6.51 5.69
C ILE A 216 17.56 6.66 6.63
N THR A 217 17.34 7.04 7.89
CA THR A 217 18.40 7.12 8.89
C THR A 217 19.01 5.75 9.21
N ARG A 218 18.18 4.70 9.31
CA ARG A 218 18.65 3.31 9.45
C ARG A 218 19.43 2.89 8.19
N LEU A 219 18.88 3.18 6.99
CA LEU A 219 19.55 2.85 5.73
C LEU A 219 20.94 3.49 5.64
N LEU A 220 21.06 4.75 6.07
CA LEU A 220 22.36 5.44 6.13
C LEU A 220 23.32 4.73 7.09
N SER A 221 22.84 4.32 8.27
CA SER A 221 23.66 3.57 9.24
C SER A 221 24.18 2.27 8.64
N ASP A 222 23.30 1.50 7.96
CA ASP A 222 23.71 0.24 7.31
C ASP A 222 24.82 0.46 6.27
N TYR A 223 24.72 1.52 5.46
CA TYR A 223 25.76 1.84 4.49
C TYR A 223 27.08 2.28 5.16
N LEU A 224 27.02 3.06 6.22
CA LEU A 224 28.22 3.45 6.98
C LEU A 224 28.89 2.24 7.62
N ASP A 225 28.12 1.29 8.15
CA ASP A 225 28.66 0.05 8.72
C ASP A 225 29.37 -0.81 7.65
N ILE A 226 28.78 -0.89 6.44
CA ILE A 226 29.42 -1.58 5.31
C ILE A 226 30.74 -0.90 4.93
N LEU A 227 30.74 0.43 4.79
CA LEU A 227 31.94 1.19 4.44
C LEU A 227 33.04 1.02 5.51
N ASN A 228 32.67 1.12 6.79
CA ASN A 228 33.62 0.92 7.90
C ASN A 228 34.19 -0.51 7.90
N TYR A 229 33.41 -1.49 7.53
CA TYR A 229 33.88 -2.87 7.39
C TYR A 229 34.88 -3.04 6.24
N MET A 230 34.58 -2.41 5.10
CA MET A 230 35.46 -2.48 3.90
C MET A 230 36.80 -1.75 4.07
N MET A 231 36.90 -0.80 5.02
CA MET A 231 38.11 -0.02 5.29
C MET A 231 39.04 -0.67 6.33
N ARG A 232 38.61 -1.79 6.91
CA ARG A 232 39.45 -2.59 7.85
C ARG A 232 40.26 -3.65 7.14
#